data_b4a51d2d200d7ed411cd046394352d46
#
_entry.id   b4a51d2d200d7ed411cd046394352d46
#
_cell.length_a   1.000
_cell.length_b   1.000
_cell.length_c   1.000
_cell.angle_alpha   90.00
_cell.angle_beta   90.00
_cell.angle_gamma   90.00
#
_symmetry.space_group_name_H-M   'P 1'
#
loop_
_entity.id
_entity.type
_entity.pdbx_description
1 polymer ?
#
loop_
_entity_poly.entity_id
_entity_poly.type
_entity_poly.pdbx_seq_one_letter_code
_entity_poly.pdbx_strand_id
1 'polypeptide(L)'
;MTNCNALSVNNRGIETASSFVPADLVVAGIGVTPNIELASSANLDIDNGILVNKLLQTSNENIFAIGDIANFPFQSDSGRLRLESIQNANEQAKIAAKNIIALRNNQKTQSYSPIPWFWSDQGDLKLQMVGVGKLNAKHHVLENQTAGTLTVLHLEDGQLVAIDTLNHGVNHICGRKLLSNKKPILMDDIERFKGDLKSLVKELN
;
A
#
# COMPACT_ATOMS: atom_id res chain seq x y z
N MET A 1 -18.92 6.91 18.57
CA MET A 1 -18.01 7.80 19.33
C MET A 1 -16.69 7.80 18.57
N THR A 2 -16.17 8.96 18.23
CA THR A 2 -14.85 9.14 17.61
C THR A 2 -13.89 9.74 18.65
N ASN A 3 -12.56 9.56 18.46
CA ASN A 3 -11.53 10.04 19.39
C ASN A 3 -11.69 9.50 20.82
N CYS A 4 -12.11 8.24 20.95
CA CYS A 4 -12.33 7.60 22.21
C CYS A 4 -11.59 6.26 22.25
N ASN A 5 -10.63 6.14 23.14
CA ASN A 5 -9.85 4.90 23.28
C ASN A 5 -10.61 3.91 24.19
N ALA A 6 -10.73 2.66 23.72
CA ALA A 6 -11.17 1.55 24.55
C ALA A 6 -10.04 1.20 25.55
N LEU A 7 -10.37 1.14 26.83
CA LEU A 7 -9.44 0.74 27.88
C LEU A 7 -9.56 -0.76 28.21
N SER A 8 -10.79 -1.25 28.27
CA SER A 8 -11.06 -2.67 28.49
C SER A 8 -12.38 -3.10 27.83
N VAL A 9 -12.50 -4.39 27.59
CA VAL A 9 -13.72 -5.04 27.09
C VAL A 9 -14.15 -6.11 28.08
N ASN A 10 -15.41 -6.15 28.42
CA ASN A 10 -15.99 -7.19 29.25
C ASN A 10 -17.33 -7.68 28.67
N ASN A 11 -18.00 -8.61 29.34
CA ASN A 11 -19.27 -9.20 28.90
C ASN A 11 -20.48 -8.24 28.86
N ARG A 12 -20.30 -7.00 29.26
CA ARG A 12 -21.36 -5.97 29.27
C ARG A 12 -21.08 -4.83 28.28
N GLY A 13 -19.86 -4.76 27.71
CA GLY A 13 -19.49 -3.70 26.78
C GLY A 13 -18.03 -3.25 26.90
N ILE A 14 -17.78 -1.99 26.57
CA ILE A 14 -16.46 -1.37 26.45
C ILE A 14 -16.32 -0.28 27.49
N GLU A 15 -15.23 -0.30 28.23
CA GLU A 15 -14.83 0.77 29.15
C GLU A 15 -13.89 1.75 28.43
N THR A 16 -14.15 3.04 28.60
CA THR A 16 -13.34 4.14 28.07
C THR A 16 -12.89 5.04 29.22
N ALA A 17 -12.00 5.98 28.98
CA ALA A 17 -11.55 6.92 30.00
C ALA A 17 -12.68 7.81 30.56
N SER A 18 -13.76 8.02 29.82
CA SER A 18 -14.86 8.94 30.16
C SER A 18 -16.20 8.28 30.41
N SER A 19 -16.39 7.04 29.97
CA SER A 19 -17.72 6.38 30.02
C SER A 19 -17.62 4.88 29.79
N PHE A 20 -18.71 4.19 30.15
CA PHE A 20 -18.95 2.80 29.76
C PHE A 20 -19.94 2.77 28.59
N VAL A 21 -19.61 2.01 27.54
CA VAL A 21 -20.45 1.82 26.35
C VAL A 21 -21.01 0.41 26.39
N PRO A 22 -22.32 0.22 26.69
CA PRO A 22 -22.94 -1.10 26.68
C PRO A 22 -22.91 -1.69 25.25
N ALA A 23 -22.63 -2.97 25.13
CA ALA A 23 -22.61 -3.69 23.86
C ALA A 23 -22.84 -5.19 24.09
N ASP A 24 -23.67 -5.81 23.27
CA ASP A 24 -23.91 -7.25 23.27
C ASP A 24 -22.83 -8.00 22.48
N LEU A 25 -22.21 -7.31 21.51
CA LEU A 25 -21.11 -7.81 20.68
C LEU A 25 -20.08 -6.72 20.49
N VAL A 26 -18.83 -7.08 20.63
CA VAL A 26 -17.68 -6.18 20.35
C VAL A 26 -16.85 -6.77 19.23
N VAL A 27 -16.62 -5.98 18.18
CA VAL A 27 -15.72 -6.32 17.07
C VAL A 27 -14.48 -5.45 17.16
N ALA A 28 -13.29 -6.08 17.26
CA ALA A 28 -12.02 -5.38 17.32
C ALA A 28 -11.32 -5.44 15.94
N GLY A 29 -11.07 -4.26 15.37
CA GLY A 29 -10.30 -4.10 14.12
C GLY A 29 -9.19 -3.06 14.33
N ILE A 30 -8.22 -3.38 15.19
CA ILE A 30 -7.19 -2.44 15.67
C ILE A 30 -5.80 -2.66 15.06
N GLY A 31 -5.72 -3.36 13.93
CA GLY A 31 -4.48 -3.71 13.25
C GLY A 31 -3.93 -5.07 13.65
N VAL A 32 -2.73 -5.37 13.16
CA VAL A 32 -2.01 -6.62 13.41
C VAL A 32 -0.54 -6.33 13.73
N THR A 33 0.09 -7.28 14.42
CA THR A 33 1.53 -7.31 14.67
C THR A 33 2.13 -8.48 13.89
N PRO A 34 3.22 -8.29 13.14
CA PRO A 34 3.85 -9.38 12.42
C PRO A 34 4.45 -10.41 13.39
N ASN A 35 4.22 -11.71 13.12
CA ASN A 35 4.79 -12.81 13.90
C ASN A 35 6.24 -13.04 13.47
N ILE A 36 7.19 -12.50 14.23
CA ILE A 36 8.63 -12.49 13.87
C ILE A 36 9.47 -13.46 14.70
N GLU A 37 8.86 -14.24 15.58
CA GLU A 37 9.56 -15.10 16.57
C GLU A 37 10.47 -16.12 15.90
N LEU A 38 9.99 -16.75 14.80
CA LEU A 38 10.78 -17.72 14.05
C LEU A 38 11.99 -17.07 13.37
N ALA A 39 11.79 -15.86 12.80
CA ALA A 39 12.87 -15.09 12.18
C ALA A 39 13.90 -14.63 13.22
N SER A 40 13.43 -14.18 14.39
CA SER A 40 14.28 -13.81 15.52
C SER A 40 15.12 -14.98 15.99
N SER A 41 14.51 -16.16 16.16
CA SER A 41 15.25 -17.37 16.58
C SER A 41 16.27 -17.86 15.54
N ALA A 42 16.08 -17.50 14.27
CA ALA A 42 17.02 -17.74 13.19
C ALA A 42 18.07 -16.62 13.02
N ASN A 43 18.12 -15.64 13.94
CA ASN A 43 19.00 -14.46 13.89
C ASN A 43 18.89 -13.66 12.58
N LEU A 44 17.70 -13.55 12.02
CA LEU A 44 17.46 -12.70 10.86
C LEU A 44 17.27 -11.24 11.30
N ASP A 45 17.62 -10.30 10.41
CA ASP A 45 17.42 -8.87 10.65
C ASP A 45 15.93 -8.53 10.63
N ILE A 46 15.48 -7.80 11.66
CA ILE A 46 14.09 -7.47 11.92
C ILE A 46 13.95 -5.98 12.19
N ASP A 47 13.01 -5.34 11.51
CA ASP A 47 12.52 -3.99 11.80
C ASP A 47 11.12 -3.83 11.19
N ASN A 48 10.09 -3.74 12.03
CA ASN A 48 8.69 -3.74 11.60
C ASN A 48 8.41 -4.86 10.56
N GLY A 49 8.72 -6.11 10.91
CA GLY A 49 8.73 -7.28 10.05
C GLY A 49 10.14 -7.79 9.75
N ILE A 50 10.29 -8.69 8.80
CA ILE A 50 11.58 -9.28 8.41
C ILE A 50 12.20 -8.41 7.32
N LEU A 51 13.42 -7.92 7.54
CA LEU A 51 14.14 -7.14 6.55
C LEU A 51 14.55 -8.01 5.37
N VAL A 52 14.21 -7.57 4.17
CA VAL A 52 14.62 -8.23 2.92
C VAL A 52 15.29 -7.24 1.97
N ASN A 53 16.09 -7.76 1.06
CA ASN A 53 16.68 -6.99 -0.04
C ASN A 53 15.70 -6.89 -1.24
N LYS A 54 16.13 -6.25 -2.34
CA LYS A 54 15.32 -6.14 -3.57
C LYS A 54 14.99 -7.47 -4.24
N LEU A 55 15.65 -8.55 -3.87
CA LEU A 55 15.38 -9.90 -4.37
C LEU A 55 14.45 -10.69 -3.45
N LEU A 56 14.01 -10.08 -2.33
CA LEU A 56 13.22 -10.66 -1.25
C LEU A 56 13.99 -11.68 -0.38
N GLN A 57 15.33 -11.65 -0.41
CA GLN A 57 16.19 -12.40 0.48
C GLN A 57 16.34 -11.65 1.81
N THR A 58 16.38 -12.39 2.91
CA THR A 58 16.67 -11.89 4.25
C THR A 58 18.17 -11.63 4.45
N SER A 59 18.62 -11.34 5.65
CA SER A 59 20.05 -11.28 6.02
C SER A 59 20.77 -12.62 5.82
N ASN A 60 20.04 -13.73 5.75
CA ASN A 60 20.55 -15.00 5.25
C ASN A 60 20.09 -15.21 3.80
N GLU A 61 21.07 -15.25 2.85
CA GLU A 61 20.79 -15.36 1.41
C GLU A 61 20.00 -16.59 0.97
N ASN A 62 19.95 -17.64 1.80
CA ASN A 62 19.19 -18.87 1.54
C ASN A 62 17.76 -18.80 2.07
N ILE A 63 17.37 -17.69 2.74
CA ILE A 63 16.04 -17.52 3.33
C ILE A 63 15.37 -16.31 2.69
N PHE A 64 14.14 -16.50 2.24
CA PHE A 64 13.28 -15.48 1.67
C PHE A 64 12.12 -15.17 2.62
N ALA A 65 11.72 -13.88 2.68
CA ALA A 65 10.49 -13.49 3.35
C ALA A 65 9.61 -12.71 2.38
N ILE A 66 8.31 -13.00 2.39
CA ILE A 66 7.33 -12.44 1.46
C ILE A 66 6.00 -12.16 2.17
N GLY A 67 5.14 -11.35 1.54
CA GLY A 67 3.82 -11.01 2.05
C GLY A 67 3.86 -9.98 3.18
N ASP A 68 2.88 -10.06 4.06
CA ASP A 68 2.61 -9.07 5.11
C ASP A 68 3.74 -8.90 6.12
N ILE A 69 4.64 -9.89 6.21
CA ILE A 69 5.77 -9.89 7.14
C ILE A 69 7.04 -9.26 6.54
N ALA A 70 7.12 -9.16 5.20
CA ALA A 70 8.33 -8.69 4.52
C ALA A 70 8.43 -7.16 4.54
N ASN A 71 9.53 -6.64 5.07
CA ASN A 71 9.90 -5.23 5.02
C ASN A 71 10.97 -5.05 3.94
N PHE A 72 10.61 -4.46 2.81
CA PHE A 72 11.41 -4.39 1.59
C PHE A 72 11.83 -2.96 1.22
N PRO A 73 12.92 -2.76 0.46
CA PRO A 73 13.32 -1.43 -0.03
C PRO A 73 12.27 -0.83 -0.95
N PHE A 74 11.89 0.43 -0.69
CA PHE A 74 10.87 1.13 -1.46
C PHE A 74 11.29 2.57 -1.76
N GLN A 75 11.09 3.03 -3.01
CA GLN A 75 11.46 4.34 -3.57
C GLN A 75 12.95 4.65 -3.55
N SER A 76 13.68 4.31 -2.50
CA SER A 76 15.14 4.47 -2.37
C SER A 76 15.72 3.30 -1.58
N ASP A 77 17.03 3.14 -1.61
CA ASP A 77 17.68 2.06 -0.84
C ASP A 77 17.58 2.25 0.68
N SER A 78 17.40 3.50 1.13
CA SER A 78 17.17 3.84 2.55
C SER A 78 15.70 3.84 2.95
N GLY A 79 14.78 3.94 1.99
CA GLY A 79 13.35 3.85 2.23
C GLY A 79 12.89 2.40 2.30
N ARG A 80 12.03 2.09 3.24
CA ARG A 80 11.49 0.73 3.42
C ARG A 80 9.98 0.77 3.58
N LEU A 81 9.34 -0.32 3.19
CA LEU A 81 7.89 -0.48 3.25
C LEU A 81 7.52 -1.91 3.60
N ARG A 82 6.56 -2.07 4.49
CA ARG A 82 5.85 -3.33 4.75
C ARG A 82 4.39 -3.12 4.39
N LEU A 83 3.86 -3.95 3.50
CA LEU A 83 2.50 -3.84 2.98
C LEU A 83 1.69 -5.07 3.32
N GLU A 84 0.58 -4.85 3.98
CA GLU A 84 -0.45 -5.84 4.28
C GLU A 84 -1.50 -5.81 3.17
N SER A 85 -1.22 -6.46 2.04
CA SER A 85 -2.16 -6.52 0.92
C SER A 85 -2.03 -7.80 0.10
N ILE A 86 -3.17 -8.26 -0.42
CA ILE A 86 -3.24 -9.44 -1.28
C ILE A 86 -2.35 -9.28 -2.52
N GLN A 87 -2.35 -8.09 -3.12
CA GLN A 87 -1.53 -7.78 -4.29
C GLN A 87 -0.03 -7.95 -3.97
N ASN A 88 0.43 -7.33 -2.87
CA ASN A 88 1.82 -7.42 -2.43
C ASN A 88 2.25 -8.87 -2.20
N ALA A 89 1.46 -9.64 -1.45
CA ALA A 89 1.77 -11.03 -1.16
C ALA A 89 1.88 -11.88 -2.43
N ASN A 90 0.95 -11.74 -3.37
CA ASN A 90 0.94 -12.48 -4.64
C ASN A 90 2.11 -12.11 -5.55
N GLU A 91 2.45 -10.82 -5.67
CA GLU A 91 3.56 -10.37 -6.51
C GLU A 91 4.91 -10.78 -5.93
N GLN A 92 5.10 -10.62 -4.62
CA GLN A 92 6.30 -11.06 -3.94
C GLN A 92 6.50 -12.57 -4.07
N ALA A 93 5.46 -13.38 -3.91
CA ALA A 93 5.54 -14.83 -4.09
C ALA A 93 6.04 -15.21 -5.49
N LYS A 94 5.53 -14.57 -6.54
CA LYS A 94 5.96 -14.80 -7.93
C LYS A 94 7.42 -14.40 -8.16
N ILE A 95 7.85 -13.25 -7.62
CA ILE A 95 9.22 -12.77 -7.78
C ILE A 95 10.19 -13.64 -6.98
N ALA A 96 9.88 -13.98 -5.74
CA ALA A 96 10.71 -14.86 -4.91
C ALA A 96 10.90 -16.24 -5.56
N ALA A 97 9.81 -16.84 -6.05
CA ALA A 97 9.90 -18.14 -6.73
C ALA A 97 10.80 -18.09 -7.99
N LYS A 98 10.67 -17.03 -8.82
CA LYS A 98 11.54 -16.82 -9.97
C LYS A 98 12.99 -16.63 -9.57
N ASN A 99 13.26 -15.83 -8.52
CA ASN A 99 14.60 -15.56 -8.03
C ASN A 99 15.27 -16.80 -7.44
N ILE A 100 14.54 -17.62 -6.69
CA ILE A 100 15.05 -18.91 -6.17
C ILE A 100 15.52 -19.81 -7.33
N ILE A 101 14.71 -19.93 -8.38
CA ILE A 101 15.06 -20.74 -9.57
C ILE A 101 16.26 -20.12 -10.31
N ALA A 102 16.26 -18.78 -10.49
CA ALA A 102 17.33 -18.09 -11.17
C ALA A 102 18.68 -18.24 -10.47
N LEU A 103 18.69 -18.05 -9.13
CA LEU A 103 19.90 -18.21 -8.30
C LEU A 103 20.42 -19.65 -8.38
N ARG A 104 19.55 -20.65 -8.27
CA ARG A 104 19.94 -22.05 -8.38
C ARG A 104 20.60 -22.39 -9.75
N ASN A 105 20.15 -21.73 -10.82
CA ASN A 105 20.61 -21.97 -12.18
C ASN A 105 21.66 -20.96 -12.67
N ASN A 106 22.19 -20.10 -11.80
CA ASN A 106 23.10 -18.99 -12.16
C ASN A 106 22.53 -18.08 -13.26
N GLN A 107 21.22 -17.83 -13.21
CA GLN A 107 20.50 -16.96 -14.14
C GLN A 107 20.27 -15.56 -13.54
N LYS A 108 19.88 -14.61 -14.39
CA LYS A 108 19.60 -13.24 -13.97
C LYS A 108 18.33 -13.18 -13.07
N THR A 109 18.49 -12.59 -11.89
CA THR A 109 17.42 -12.33 -10.94
C THR A 109 16.61 -11.07 -11.31
N GLN A 110 15.45 -10.91 -10.71
CA GLN A 110 14.54 -9.77 -10.89
C GLN A 110 14.34 -9.03 -9.57
N SER A 111 14.58 -7.72 -9.57
CA SER A 111 14.27 -6.87 -8.41
C SER A 111 12.76 -6.70 -8.25
N TYR A 112 12.29 -6.77 -7.01
CA TYR A 112 10.93 -6.38 -6.64
C TYR A 112 10.85 -4.86 -6.52
N SER A 113 10.05 -4.23 -7.38
CA SER A 113 9.82 -2.78 -7.41
C SER A 113 8.36 -2.54 -7.74
N PRO A 114 7.46 -2.68 -6.77
CA PRO A 114 6.02 -2.60 -7.00
C PRO A 114 5.55 -1.16 -7.15
N ILE A 115 4.41 -1.01 -7.82
CA ILE A 115 3.50 0.11 -7.61
C ILE A 115 2.36 -0.46 -6.76
N PRO A 116 2.33 -0.17 -5.45
CA PRO A 116 1.33 -0.71 -4.56
C PRO A 116 -0.06 -0.28 -4.97
N TRP A 117 -1.02 -1.17 -4.87
CA TRP A 117 -2.43 -0.82 -5.01
C TRP A 117 -3.28 -1.75 -4.14
N PHE A 118 -4.37 -1.23 -3.63
CA PHE A 118 -5.32 -1.99 -2.82
C PHE A 118 -6.69 -1.33 -2.84
N TRP A 119 -7.65 -1.96 -2.20
CA TRP A 119 -9.03 -1.48 -2.17
C TRP A 119 -9.68 -1.78 -0.83
N SER A 120 -10.76 -1.06 -0.55
CA SER A 120 -11.66 -1.32 0.58
C SER A 120 -13.09 -1.07 0.13
N ASP A 121 -13.96 -2.03 0.35
CA ASP A 121 -15.38 -1.88 0.09
C ASP A 121 -16.09 -1.62 1.42
N GLN A 122 -16.83 -0.51 1.50
CA GLN A 122 -17.56 -0.06 2.68
C GLN A 122 -19.04 0.21 2.30
N GLY A 123 -19.87 -0.84 2.35
CA GLY A 123 -21.22 -0.78 1.79
C GLY A 123 -21.19 -0.48 0.28
N ASP A 124 -21.79 0.62 -0.13
CA ASP A 124 -21.82 1.05 -1.55
C ASP A 124 -20.56 1.86 -1.97
N LEU A 125 -19.66 2.13 -1.04
CA LEU A 125 -18.46 2.91 -1.29
C LEU A 125 -17.29 1.97 -1.66
N LYS A 126 -16.72 2.19 -2.85
CA LYS A 126 -15.53 1.48 -3.32
C LYS A 126 -14.33 2.41 -3.29
N LEU A 127 -13.54 2.28 -2.25
CA LEU A 127 -12.27 2.99 -2.12
C LEU A 127 -11.17 2.16 -2.81
N GLN A 128 -10.45 2.77 -3.75
CA GLN A 128 -9.34 2.13 -4.45
C GLN A 128 -8.14 3.06 -4.46
N MET A 129 -6.99 2.53 -4.08
CA MET A 129 -5.75 3.28 -3.89
C MET A 129 -4.64 2.71 -4.77
N VAL A 130 -3.77 3.58 -5.26
CA VAL A 130 -2.56 3.20 -6.01
C VAL A 130 -1.43 4.16 -5.71
N GLY A 131 -0.22 3.63 -5.52
CA GLY A 131 0.93 4.37 -5.04
C GLY A 131 0.92 4.53 -3.52
N VAL A 132 1.94 5.19 -3.00
CA VAL A 132 2.08 5.55 -1.58
C VAL A 132 2.62 6.96 -1.52
N GLY A 133 1.82 7.88 -0.99
CA GLY A 133 2.21 9.25 -0.70
C GLY A 133 2.68 9.41 0.75
N LYS A 134 3.55 10.39 1.01
CA LYS A 134 3.91 10.77 2.36
C LYS A 134 2.77 11.53 3.04
N LEU A 135 2.78 11.57 4.38
CA LEU A 135 1.77 12.28 5.17
C LEU A 135 1.65 13.78 4.83
N ASN A 136 2.73 14.39 4.35
CA ASN A 136 2.80 15.81 3.96
C ASN A 136 2.65 16.04 2.45
N ALA A 137 2.28 15.02 1.67
CA ALA A 137 2.00 15.18 0.25
C ALA A 137 0.90 16.24 0.03
N LYS A 138 1.05 17.07 -1.00
CA LYS A 138 -0.03 17.98 -1.41
C LYS A 138 -1.14 17.18 -2.09
N HIS A 139 -2.37 17.52 -1.80
CA HIS A 139 -3.53 16.85 -2.38
C HIS A 139 -4.21 17.75 -3.42
N HIS A 140 -4.56 17.16 -4.55
CA HIS A 140 -5.42 17.79 -5.54
C HIS A 140 -6.66 16.92 -5.75
N VAL A 141 -7.85 17.52 -5.58
CA VAL A 141 -9.12 16.80 -5.57
C VAL A 141 -9.85 17.01 -6.88
N LEU A 142 -10.23 15.90 -7.51
CA LEU A 142 -11.11 15.85 -8.68
C LEU A 142 -12.44 15.23 -8.23
N GLU A 143 -13.45 16.05 -8.04
CA GLU A 143 -14.76 15.62 -7.58
C GLU A 143 -15.80 15.75 -8.68
N ASN A 144 -16.68 14.76 -8.79
CA ASN A 144 -17.89 14.84 -9.59
C ASN A 144 -19.08 14.47 -8.70
N GLN A 145 -19.70 15.49 -8.11
CA GLN A 145 -20.84 15.32 -7.18
C GLN A 145 -22.04 14.66 -7.86
N THR A 146 -22.33 14.98 -9.13
CA THR A 146 -23.43 14.38 -9.87
C THR A 146 -23.25 12.88 -10.08
N ALA A 147 -22.01 12.43 -10.32
CA ALA A 147 -21.70 11.02 -10.49
C ALA A 147 -21.37 10.31 -9.15
N GLY A 148 -21.28 11.04 -8.03
CA GLY A 148 -20.89 10.49 -6.73
C GLY A 148 -19.47 9.90 -6.72
N THR A 149 -18.56 10.48 -7.52
CA THR A 149 -17.19 9.99 -7.64
C THR A 149 -16.18 11.02 -7.13
N LEU A 150 -15.11 10.51 -6.50
CA LEU A 150 -14.01 11.34 -6.03
C LEU A 150 -12.66 10.72 -6.47
N THR A 151 -11.71 11.57 -6.81
CA THR A 151 -10.32 11.19 -7.01
C THR A 151 -9.43 12.18 -6.28
N VAL A 152 -8.53 11.68 -5.46
CA VAL A 152 -7.52 12.50 -4.77
C VAL A 152 -6.15 12.13 -5.34
N LEU A 153 -5.47 13.13 -5.88
CA LEU A 153 -4.11 13.02 -6.38
C LEU A 153 -3.16 13.45 -5.28
N HIS A 154 -2.17 12.62 -4.97
CA HIS A 154 -1.11 12.93 -4.00
C HIS A 154 0.14 13.36 -4.75
N LEU A 155 0.66 14.52 -4.40
CA LEU A 155 1.78 15.16 -5.07
C LEU A 155 2.92 15.43 -4.10
N GLU A 156 4.12 14.99 -4.46
CA GLU A 156 5.37 15.34 -3.78
C GLU A 156 6.25 16.13 -4.76
N ASP A 157 6.64 17.35 -4.37
CA ASP A 157 7.41 18.26 -5.22
C ASP A 157 6.81 18.45 -6.61
N GLY A 158 5.47 18.48 -6.70
CA GLY A 158 4.72 18.62 -7.94
C GLY A 158 4.57 17.33 -8.76
N GLN A 159 5.18 16.22 -8.34
CA GLN A 159 5.11 14.92 -8.99
C GLN A 159 3.99 14.08 -8.38
N LEU A 160 3.22 13.40 -9.23
CA LEU A 160 2.21 12.43 -8.82
C LEU A 160 2.87 11.18 -8.22
N VAL A 161 2.53 10.86 -6.96
CA VAL A 161 3.08 9.71 -6.22
C VAL A 161 2.02 8.69 -5.82
N ALA A 162 0.75 9.13 -5.66
CA ALA A 162 -0.35 8.22 -5.36
C ALA A 162 -1.69 8.81 -5.82
N ILE A 163 -2.68 7.95 -5.97
CA ILE A 163 -4.07 8.30 -6.31
C ILE A 163 -5.01 7.47 -5.44
N ASP A 164 -5.95 8.15 -4.79
CA ASP A 164 -7.09 7.52 -4.14
C ASP A 164 -8.36 7.81 -4.93
N THR A 165 -9.21 6.81 -5.10
CA THR A 165 -10.48 6.96 -5.79
C THR A 165 -11.63 6.42 -4.97
N LEU A 166 -12.75 7.13 -4.97
CA LEU A 166 -14.01 6.67 -4.43
C LEU A 166 -14.99 6.49 -5.58
N ASN A 167 -15.51 5.29 -5.76
CA ASN A 167 -16.46 4.93 -6.83
C ASN A 167 -15.98 5.29 -8.26
N HIS A 168 -14.66 5.43 -8.47
CA HIS A 168 -14.09 5.89 -9.75
C HIS A 168 -13.01 4.92 -10.29
N GLY A 169 -13.42 3.67 -10.58
CA GLY A 169 -12.51 2.63 -11.05
C GLY A 169 -11.73 2.96 -12.32
N VAL A 170 -12.27 3.84 -13.21
CA VAL A 170 -11.54 4.31 -14.39
C VAL A 170 -10.29 5.09 -13.99
N ASN A 171 -10.41 6.05 -13.04
CA ASN A 171 -9.26 6.82 -12.58
C ASN A 171 -8.28 5.97 -11.77
N HIS A 172 -8.72 4.95 -11.05
CA HIS A 172 -7.83 3.97 -10.44
C HIS A 172 -6.96 3.25 -11.49
N ILE A 173 -7.57 2.76 -12.58
CA ILE A 173 -6.83 2.10 -13.67
C ILE A 173 -5.87 3.08 -14.35
N CYS A 174 -6.30 4.33 -14.58
CA CYS A 174 -5.44 5.39 -15.11
C CYS A 174 -4.26 5.65 -14.17
N GLY A 175 -4.50 5.74 -12.86
CA GLY A 175 -3.47 5.94 -11.84
C GLY A 175 -2.39 4.86 -11.88
N ARG A 176 -2.78 3.59 -11.99
CA ARG A 176 -1.82 2.47 -12.14
C ARG A 176 -0.93 2.63 -13.37
N LYS A 177 -1.48 3.09 -14.51
CA LYS A 177 -0.72 3.33 -15.74
C LYS A 177 0.19 4.55 -15.61
N LEU A 178 -0.30 5.65 -15.05
CA LEU A 178 0.46 6.88 -14.86
C LEU A 178 1.66 6.66 -13.94
N LEU A 179 1.45 5.99 -12.79
CA LEU A 179 2.52 5.71 -11.83
C LEU A 179 3.51 4.64 -12.33
N SER A 180 3.12 3.79 -13.29
CA SER A 180 4.03 2.84 -13.95
C SER A 180 4.83 3.45 -15.10
N ASN A 181 4.59 4.73 -15.44
CA ASN A 181 5.34 5.41 -16.49
C ASN A 181 6.81 5.60 -16.06
N LYS A 182 7.73 5.49 -17.02
CA LYS A 182 9.16 5.73 -16.79
C LYS A 182 9.47 7.21 -16.49
N LYS A 183 8.66 8.13 -17.01
CA LYS A 183 8.78 9.55 -16.73
C LYS A 183 7.83 9.93 -15.60
N PRO A 184 8.27 10.78 -14.66
CA PRO A 184 7.39 11.30 -13.63
C PRO A 184 6.23 12.09 -14.26
N ILE A 185 5.06 11.97 -13.69
CA ILE A 185 3.87 12.74 -14.07
C ILE A 185 3.82 13.95 -13.15
N LEU A 186 3.83 15.14 -13.76
CA LEU A 186 3.78 16.40 -13.02
C LEU A 186 2.35 16.93 -12.95
N MET A 187 2.11 17.85 -12.01
CA MET A 187 0.81 18.52 -11.89
C MET A 187 0.43 19.26 -13.18
N ASP A 188 1.40 19.90 -13.86
CA ASP A 188 1.19 20.60 -15.12
C ASP A 188 0.65 19.66 -16.23
N ASP A 189 1.10 18.40 -16.25
CA ASP A 189 0.55 17.40 -17.18
C ASP A 189 -0.93 17.15 -16.90
N ILE A 190 -1.30 17.06 -15.63
CA ILE A 190 -2.69 16.82 -15.19
C ILE A 190 -3.56 18.04 -15.51
N GLU A 191 -3.09 19.25 -15.25
CA GLU A 191 -3.79 20.50 -15.53
C GLU A 191 -4.01 20.72 -17.03
N ARG A 192 -3.03 20.39 -17.87
CA ARG A 192 -3.13 20.44 -19.34
C ARG A 192 -4.31 19.62 -19.86
N PHE A 193 -4.64 18.52 -19.23
CA PHE A 193 -5.80 17.68 -19.53
C PHE A 193 -7.03 17.99 -18.66
N LYS A 194 -7.02 19.09 -17.89
CA LYS A 194 -8.14 19.51 -17.02
C LYS A 194 -8.60 18.38 -16.07
N GLY A 195 -7.65 17.57 -15.59
CA GLY A 195 -7.93 16.43 -14.72
C GLY A 195 -8.48 15.17 -15.42
N ASP A 196 -8.60 15.15 -16.75
CA ASP A 196 -8.96 13.95 -17.50
C ASP A 196 -7.76 12.98 -17.60
N LEU A 197 -7.61 12.14 -16.58
CA LEU A 197 -6.52 11.16 -16.49
C LEU A 197 -6.55 10.14 -17.64
N LYS A 198 -7.74 9.87 -18.21
CA LYS A 198 -7.86 8.91 -19.33
C LYS A 198 -7.24 9.45 -20.60
N SER A 199 -7.44 10.74 -20.89
CA SER A 199 -6.83 11.42 -22.02
C SER A 199 -5.32 11.58 -21.82
N LEU A 200 -4.86 11.91 -20.60
CA LEU A 200 -3.44 11.95 -20.26
C LEU A 200 -2.76 10.59 -20.50
N VAL A 201 -3.35 9.49 -20.05
CA VAL A 201 -2.83 8.12 -20.30
C VAL A 201 -2.74 7.81 -21.79
N LYS A 202 -3.68 8.28 -22.62
CA LYS A 202 -3.65 8.05 -24.07
C LYS A 202 -2.51 8.77 -24.78
N GLU A 203 -2.15 9.97 -24.31
CA GLU A 203 -1.02 10.72 -24.88
C GLU A 203 0.34 10.09 -24.55
N LEU A 204 0.45 9.42 -23.39
CA LEU A 204 1.71 8.83 -22.93
C LEU A 204 2.00 7.42 -23.53
N ASN A 205 1.03 6.80 -24.20
CA ASN A 205 1.16 5.51 -24.89
C ASN A 205 1.42 5.70 -26.38
#